data_ef1abca64d6aa1064cc59e80eebe45f0
#
_entry.id   ef1abca64d6aa1064cc59e80eebe45f0
#
_cell.length_a   1.000
_cell.length_b   1.000
_cell.length_c   1.000
_cell.angle_alpha   90.00
_cell.angle_beta   90.00
_cell.angle_gamma   90.00
#
_symmetry.space_group_name_H-M   'P 1'
#
loop_
_entity.id
_entity.type
_entity.pdbx_description
1 polymer ?
#
loop_
_entity_poly.entity_id
_entity_poly.type
_entity_poly.pdbx_seq_one_letter_code
_entity_poly.pdbx_strand_id
1 'polypeptide(L)' 'MDFKLNYFVHSSSFVDQNCLIGADTKIWHFSHIMSGCTIGRACNIGQNVVVSS' A
#
# COMPACT_ATOMS: atom_id res chain seq x y z
N MET A 1 13.73 4.34 17.41
CA MET A 1 13.90 4.64 16.02
C MET A 1 12.57 4.84 15.31
N ASP A 2 12.51 5.90 14.58
CA ASP A 2 11.29 6.21 13.88
C ASP A 2 11.32 5.64 12.49
N PHE A 3 10.26 4.95 12.14
CA PHE A 3 10.06 4.57 10.77
C PHE A 3 9.13 5.55 10.13
N LYS A 4 9.59 6.13 9.07
CA LYS A 4 8.71 6.95 8.26
C LYS A 4 8.18 6.10 7.14
N LEU A 5 6.87 6.16 6.96
CA LEU A 5 6.28 5.54 5.80
C LEU A 5 6.67 6.36 4.59
N ASN A 6 7.27 5.71 3.62
CA ASN A 6 7.66 6.35 2.38
C ASN A 6 6.56 6.27 1.34
N TYR A 7 5.41 5.81 1.74
CA TYR A 7 4.25 5.71 0.86
C TYR A 7 3.02 6.23 1.59
N PHE A 8 1.99 6.53 0.84
CA PHE A 8 0.75 7.05 1.37
C PHE A 8 -0.33 5.98 1.32
N VAL A 9 -1.06 5.81 2.41
CA VAL A 9 -2.22 4.93 2.48
C VAL A 9 -3.38 5.72 3.05
N HIS A 10 -4.45 5.85 2.29
CA HIS A 10 -5.65 6.52 2.78
C HIS A 10 -6.25 5.72 3.92
N SER A 11 -6.85 6.41 4.88
CA SER A 11 -7.35 5.75 6.10
C SER A 11 -8.42 4.70 5.84
N SER A 12 -9.09 4.75 4.69
CA SER A 12 -10.11 3.77 4.35
C SER A 12 -9.54 2.49 3.77
N SER A 13 -8.24 2.45 3.49
CA SER A 13 -7.61 1.29 2.87
C SER A 13 -6.87 0.47 3.91
N PHE A 14 -6.66 -0.80 3.60
CA PHE A 14 -5.96 -1.71 4.49
C PHE A 14 -4.76 -2.31 3.81
N VAL A 15 -3.65 -2.32 4.53
CA VAL A 15 -2.45 -3.00 4.09
C VAL A 15 -2.15 -4.07 5.12
N ASP A 16 -2.21 -5.32 4.70
CA ASP A 16 -1.95 -6.42 5.60
C ASP A 16 -0.47 -6.52 5.93
N GLN A 17 -0.16 -7.38 6.87
CA GLN A 17 1.22 -7.57 7.31
C GLN A 17 2.06 -8.18 6.19
N ASN A 18 3.37 -7.99 6.31
CA ASN A 18 4.34 -8.60 5.41
C ASN A 18 4.24 -8.12 3.97
N CYS A 19 3.81 -6.90 3.79
CA CYS A 19 3.83 -6.27 2.48
C CYS A 19 5.05 -5.38 2.34
N LEU A 20 5.61 -5.37 1.15
CA LEU A 20 6.70 -4.46 0.80
C LEU A 20 6.14 -3.43 -0.18
N ILE A 21 6.18 -2.17 0.23
CA ILE A 21 5.63 -1.10 -0.59
C ILE A 21 6.73 -0.08 -0.83
N GLY A 22 7.02 0.17 -2.09
CA GLY A 22 8.09 1.07 -2.47
C GLY A 22 7.78 2.53 -2.17
N ALA A 23 8.81 3.35 -2.22
CA ALA A 23 8.70 4.76 -1.92
C ALA A 23 7.80 5.48 -2.92
N ASP A 24 7.12 6.52 -2.44
CA ASP A 24 6.27 7.40 -3.25
C ASP A 24 5.06 6.70 -3.85
N THR A 25 4.74 5.49 -3.40
CA THR A 25 3.51 4.81 -3.80
C THR A 25 2.34 5.41 -3.05
N LYS A 26 1.21 5.53 -3.71
CA LYS A 26 -0.01 6.06 -3.11
C LYS A 26 -1.12 5.05 -3.21
N ILE A 27 -1.75 4.77 -2.09
CA ILE A 27 -2.88 3.84 -2.01
C ILE A 27 -4.09 4.65 -1.58
N TRP A 28 -5.08 4.73 -2.45
CA TRP A 28 -6.21 5.59 -2.25
C TRP A 28 -7.35 4.89 -1.51
N HIS A 29 -8.60 5.17 -1.86
CA HIS A 29 -9.74 4.81 -1.03
C HIS A 29 -10.14 3.34 -1.19
N PHE A 30 -10.50 2.71 -0.09
CA PHE A 30 -11.16 1.40 -0.07
C PHE A 30 -10.39 0.31 -0.80
N SER A 31 -9.08 0.40 -0.78
CA SER A 31 -8.24 -0.63 -1.38
C SER A 31 -7.72 -1.57 -0.31
N HIS A 32 -7.40 -2.78 -0.70
CA HIS A 32 -6.88 -3.77 0.23
C HIS A 32 -5.63 -4.43 -0.37
N ILE A 33 -4.53 -4.28 0.30
CA ILE A 33 -3.27 -4.91 -0.08
C ILE A 33 -3.10 -6.13 0.80
N MET A 34 -3.22 -7.29 0.22
CA MET A 34 -3.19 -8.52 0.99
C MET A 34 -1.75 -8.87 1.37
N SER A 35 -1.62 -9.70 2.40
CA SER A 35 -0.31 -10.02 2.93
C SER A 35 0.58 -10.69 1.89
N GLY A 36 1.87 -10.43 2.00
CA GLY A 36 2.85 -11.02 1.10
C GLY A 36 3.01 -10.31 -0.22
N CYS A 37 2.33 -9.19 -0.42
CA CYS A 37 2.44 -8.44 -1.67
C CYS A 37 3.70 -7.59 -1.71
N THR A 38 4.19 -7.37 -2.91
CA THR A 38 5.28 -6.43 -3.15
C THR A 38 4.82 -5.41 -4.17
N ILE A 39 4.86 -4.15 -3.79
CA ILE A 39 4.47 -3.05 -4.65
C ILE A 39 5.69 -2.18 -4.89
N GLY A 40 5.95 -1.88 -6.16
CA GLY A 40 7.10 -1.10 -6.52
C GLY A 40 7.00 0.36 -6.10
N ARG A 41 7.95 1.16 -6.57
CA ARG A 41 8.04 2.58 -6.25
C ARG A 41 7.10 3.38 -7.12
N ALA A 42 6.65 4.51 -6.59
CA ALA A 42 5.87 5.50 -7.33
C ALA A 42 4.64 4.90 -8.02
N CYS A 43 4.07 3.86 -7.43
CA CYS A 43 2.85 3.27 -7.95
C CYS A 43 1.64 4.04 -7.43
N ASN A 44 0.55 3.92 -8.15
CA ASN A 44 -0.67 4.61 -7.80
C ASN A 44 -1.80 3.58 -7.76
N ILE A 45 -2.19 3.20 -6.56
CA ILE A 45 -3.26 2.22 -6.38
C ILE A 45 -4.56 2.99 -6.22
N GLY A 46 -5.43 2.87 -7.19
CA GLY A 46 -6.68 3.63 -7.22
C GLY A 46 -7.69 3.14 -6.19
N GLN A 47 -8.94 3.43 -6.47
CA GLN A 47 -10.02 3.08 -5.55
C GLN A 47 -10.48 1.65 -5.75
N ASN A 48 -10.88 1.01 -4.65
CA ASN A 48 -11.51 -0.32 -4.67
C ASN A 48 -10.63 -1.36 -5.33
N VAL A 49 -9.32 -1.25 -5.14
CA VAL A 49 -8.38 -2.18 -5.74
C VAL A 49 -8.01 -3.23 -4.70
N VAL A 50 -7.99 -4.48 -5.13
CA VAL A 50 -7.50 -5.58 -4.29
C VAL A 50 -6.22 -6.09 -4.92
N VAL A 51 -5.14 -6.05 -4.15
CA VAL A 51 -3.85 -6.55 -4.59
C VAL A 51 -3.58 -7.83 -3.81
N SER A 52 -3.46 -8.93 -4.49
CA SER A 52 -3.17 -10.21 -3.87
C SER A 52 -1.82 -10.74 -4.34
N SER A 53 -1.21 -11.48 -3.46
CA SER A 53 0.11 -12.05 -3.76
C SER A 53 0.04 -13.22 -4.73
#